data_2c06a7c4b181b2bbed3bb21292038a2a
#
_entry.id   2c06a7c4b181b2bbed3bb21292038a2a
#
_cell.length_a   1.000
_cell.length_b   1.000
_cell.length_c   1.000
_cell.angle_alpha   90.00
_cell.angle_beta   90.00
_cell.angle_gamma   90.00
#
_symmetry.space_group_name_H-M   'P 1'
#
loop_
_entity.id
_entity.type
_entity.pdbx_description
1 polymer ?
#
loop_
_entity_poly.entity_id
_entity_poly.type
_entity_poly.pdbx_seq_one_letter_code
_entity_poly.pdbx_strand_id
1 'polypeptide(L)'
;MFASRIFTGQQWLENKEISIDNGRISAISEGSGASSENFLVPGFIDLQIYGGGGILFSNHQTTESIQATFDEHHKTGTVAFQITLNCSPAASMWKAIDAYKNYIGPGLVGLHLEGPFFNPVKKGAHNEAFVQKPSLTFLEELIERTAGVPTYLTIAPEMFSSEELSMLLDSDIMCSLGHSDATYSQAMDAIQKGVSRITHLFNAMSQWQSRQLGLVGASFDSDAWTSVIADGLHCDYKSLELAYRLKKGRLFLITDAVTNDVSGPYSFLAKEGRFTNEAGVLSGSSLTMIEAIQNCVQKASIPLEEAIRMATVYPAEVANLDQLGSIEVGKRACFVELNSALEVQQVWYDGKALLN
;
A
#
# COMPACT_ATOMS: atom_id res chain seq x y z
N MET A 1 -23.43 6.86 -16.68
CA MET A 1 -22.10 7.06 -17.32
C MET A 1 -21.87 5.90 -18.27
N PHE A 2 -21.68 6.20 -19.56
CA PHE A 2 -21.37 5.15 -20.56
C PHE A 2 -19.86 4.89 -20.61
N ALA A 3 -19.47 3.63 -20.80
CA ALA A 3 -18.11 3.23 -21.10
C ALA A 3 -18.07 2.14 -22.15
N SER A 4 -17.20 2.30 -23.17
CA SER A 4 -17.00 1.32 -24.23
C SER A 4 -16.41 0.01 -23.69
N ARG A 5 -15.52 0.10 -22.72
CA ARG A 5 -14.87 -1.03 -22.06
C ARG A 5 -14.72 -0.77 -20.56
N ILE A 6 -14.97 -1.80 -19.76
CA ILE A 6 -14.82 -1.76 -18.29
C ILE A 6 -14.09 -3.03 -17.85
N PHE A 7 -12.99 -2.89 -17.15
CA PHE A 7 -12.43 -3.99 -16.38
C PHE A 7 -13.00 -3.95 -14.96
N THR A 8 -13.79 -4.93 -14.59
CA THR A 8 -14.49 -4.93 -13.29
C THR A 8 -13.57 -5.26 -12.10
N GLY A 9 -12.34 -5.69 -12.37
CA GLY A 9 -11.45 -6.37 -11.43
C GLY A 9 -11.44 -7.89 -11.65
N GLN A 10 -12.49 -8.44 -12.26
CA GLN A 10 -12.60 -9.86 -12.59
C GLN A 10 -12.61 -10.11 -14.10
N GLN A 11 -13.41 -9.36 -14.84
CA GLN A 11 -13.64 -9.55 -16.28
C GLN A 11 -13.80 -8.22 -17.00
N TRP A 12 -13.63 -8.27 -18.32
CA TRP A 12 -13.96 -7.17 -19.20
C TRP A 12 -15.45 -7.19 -19.57
N LEU A 13 -16.07 -6.01 -19.52
CA LEU A 13 -17.41 -5.75 -20.05
C LEU A 13 -17.30 -4.73 -21.17
N GLU A 14 -18.17 -4.85 -22.18
CA GLU A 14 -18.21 -3.93 -23.32
C GLU A 14 -19.56 -3.22 -23.39
N ASN A 15 -19.53 -1.96 -23.82
CA ASN A 15 -20.70 -1.12 -24.07
C ASN A 15 -21.70 -1.12 -22.90
N LYS A 16 -21.23 -0.72 -21.72
CA LYS A 16 -22.07 -0.66 -20.53
C LYS A 16 -22.34 0.78 -20.09
N GLU A 17 -23.52 0.94 -19.52
CA GLU A 17 -23.89 2.14 -18.77
C GLU A 17 -23.89 1.84 -17.27
N ILE A 18 -23.14 2.66 -16.52
CA ILE A 18 -23.09 2.61 -15.06
C ILE A 18 -24.04 3.68 -14.51
N SER A 19 -25.04 3.26 -13.77
CA SER A 19 -25.91 4.14 -12.99
C SER A 19 -25.35 4.29 -11.59
N ILE A 20 -25.35 5.52 -11.06
CA ILE A 20 -24.80 5.86 -9.75
C ILE A 20 -25.90 6.53 -8.95
N ASP A 21 -26.08 6.06 -7.72
CA ASP A 21 -26.98 6.67 -6.73
C ASP A 21 -26.24 6.79 -5.39
N ASN A 22 -26.27 7.98 -4.80
CA ASN A 22 -25.65 8.28 -3.51
C ASN A 22 -24.18 7.81 -3.40
N GLY A 23 -23.41 8.00 -4.49
CA GLY A 23 -21.98 7.63 -4.55
C GLY A 23 -21.72 6.14 -4.74
N ARG A 24 -22.77 5.33 -4.98
CA ARG A 24 -22.66 3.89 -5.19
C ARG A 24 -23.15 3.50 -6.58
N ILE A 25 -22.62 2.41 -7.10
CA ILE A 25 -23.09 1.79 -8.35
C ILE A 25 -24.46 1.18 -8.08
N SER A 26 -25.51 1.72 -8.68
CA SER A 26 -26.88 1.21 -8.53
C SER A 26 -27.25 0.20 -9.60
N ALA A 27 -26.66 0.29 -10.81
CA ALA A 27 -26.85 -0.67 -11.89
C ALA A 27 -25.68 -0.64 -12.88
N ILE A 28 -25.46 -1.77 -13.56
CA ILE A 28 -24.62 -1.88 -14.76
C ILE A 28 -25.49 -2.55 -15.82
N SER A 29 -25.80 -1.84 -16.91
CA SER A 29 -26.72 -2.28 -17.95
C SER A 29 -26.11 -2.13 -19.34
N GLU A 30 -26.78 -2.66 -20.36
CA GLU A 30 -26.42 -2.37 -21.75
C GLU A 30 -26.54 -0.86 -21.98
N GLY A 31 -25.53 -0.30 -22.62
CA GLY A 31 -25.46 1.13 -22.93
C GLY A 31 -25.23 1.37 -24.42
N SER A 32 -25.52 2.60 -24.85
CA SER A 32 -25.19 3.07 -26.19
C SER A 32 -24.61 4.47 -26.08
N GLY A 33 -23.42 4.66 -26.61
CA GLY A 33 -22.71 5.93 -26.61
C GLY A 33 -21.67 5.98 -27.73
N ALA A 34 -20.95 7.09 -27.83
CA ALA A 34 -19.82 7.17 -28.73
C ALA A 34 -18.74 6.19 -28.28
N SER A 35 -18.24 5.38 -29.22
CA SER A 35 -17.11 4.48 -28.94
C SER A 35 -15.88 5.30 -28.55
N SER A 36 -15.21 4.90 -27.53
CA SER A 36 -13.94 5.47 -27.06
C SER A 36 -12.88 4.36 -26.94
N GLU A 37 -11.64 4.71 -27.22
CA GLU A 37 -10.50 3.80 -26.93
C GLU A 37 -10.15 3.75 -25.44
N ASN A 38 -10.72 4.67 -24.65
CA ASN A 38 -10.56 4.67 -23.20
C ASN A 38 -11.36 3.54 -22.56
N PHE A 39 -10.90 3.12 -21.40
CA PHE A 39 -11.56 2.09 -20.61
C PHE A 39 -11.57 2.44 -19.12
N LEU A 40 -12.57 1.96 -18.41
CA LEU A 40 -12.70 2.12 -16.98
C LEU A 40 -12.08 0.94 -16.24
N VAL A 41 -11.41 1.26 -15.12
CA VAL A 41 -10.91 0.28 -14.15
C VAL A 41 -11.33 0.72 -12.74
N PRO A 42 -11.32 -0.17 -11.73
CA PRO A 42 -11.51 0.24 -10.35
C PRO A 42 -10.46 1.28 -9.95
N GLY A 43 -10.82 2.20 -9.06
CA GLY A 43 -9.87 3.15 -8.50
C GLY A 43 -8.75 2.46 -7.73
N PHE A 44 -7.53 3.00 -7.83
CA PHE A 44 -6.34 2.37 -7.24
C PHE A 44 -6.33 2.53 -5.72
N ILE A 45 -5.75 1.54 -5.05
CA ILE A 45 -5.62 1.47 -3.60
C ILE A 45 -4.14 1.31 -3.27
N ASP A 46 -3.62 2.20 -2.43
CA ASP A 46 -2.23 2.17 -2.00
C ASP A 46 -2.11 2.04 -0.48
N LEU A 47 -1.55 0.93 -0.02
CA LEU A 47 -1.47 0.63 1.40
C LEU A 47 -0.16 1.11 2.06
N GLN A 48 0.68 1.89 1.33
CA GLN A 48 1.90 2.47 1.87
C GLN A 48 2.28 3.76 1.14
N ILE A 49 1.82 4.89 1.69
CA ILE A 49 2.14 6.26 1.24
C ILE A 49 2.50 7.11 2.46
N TYR A 50 3.62 7.84 2.40
CA TYR A 50 4.12 8.63 3.52
C TYR A 50 3.79 10.13 3.45
N GLY A 51 3.22 10.60 2.35
CA GLY A 51 2.88 12.01 2.18
C GLY A 51 2.64 12.40 0.74
N GLY A 52 2.36 13.68 0.54
CA GLY A 52 2.11 14.29 -0.78
C GLY A 52 2.13 15.80 -0.67
N GLY A 53 2.20 16.49 -1.82
CA GLY A 53 2.13 17.95 -1.85
C GLY A 53 3.23 18.68 -1.06
N GLY A 54 4.39 18.03 -0.86
CA GLY A 54 5.50 18.61 -0.11
C GLY A 54 5.39 18.44 1.41
N ILE A 55 4.44 17.66 1.91
CA ILE A 55 4.22 17.43 3.35
C ILE A 55 4.38 15.95 3.65
N LEU A 56 5.41 15.59 4.42
CA LEU A 56 5.65 14.23 4.88
C LEU A 56 4.89 13.98 6.19
N PHE A 57 4.05 12.95 6.23
CA PHE A 57 3.24 12.64 7.41
C PHE A 57 4.11 12.34 8.65
N SER A 58 5.26 11.72 8.47
CA SER A 58 6.18 11.44 9.58
C SER A 58 6.79 12.69 10.23
N ASN A 59 6.80 13.81 9.51
CA ASN A 59 7.20 15.10 10.06
C ASN A 59 5.98 15.88 10.60
N HIS A 60 4.80 15.68 10.02
CA HIS A 60 3.57 16.41 10.33
C HIS A 60 2.39 15.45 10.47
N GLN A 61 2.17 14.90 11.67
CA GLN A 61 1.04 14.01 11.96
C GLN A 61 -0.25 14.83 12.14
N THR A 62 -0.79 15.35 11.03
CA THR A 62 -1.98 16.23 11.02
C THR A 62 -2.99 15.82 9.95
N THR A 63 -4.22 16.31 10.08
CA THR A 63 -5.29 16.12 9.07
C THR A 63 -4.95 16.79 7.74
N GLU A 64 -4.21 17.91 7.77
CA GLU A 64 -3.78 18.64 6.58
C GLU A 64 -2.77 17.83 5.76
N SER A 65 -1.85 17.12 6.41
CA SER A 65 -0.91 16.26 5.71
C SER A 65 -1.59 15.05 5.06
N ILE A 66 -2.63 14.51 5.70
CA ILE A 66 -3.45 13.44 5.13
C ILE A 66 -4.22 13.96 3.91
N GLN A 67 -4.82 15.18 4.00
CA GLN A 67 -5.52 15.79 2.87
C GLN A 67 -4.57 16.09 1.71
N ALA A 68 -3.38 16.65 1.98
CA ALA A 68 -2.37 16.93 0.96
C ALA A 68 -1.91 15.64 0.26
N THR A 69 -1.83 14.53 0.98
CA THR A 69 -1.54 13.21 0.41
C THR A 69 -2.63 12.78 -0.56
N PHE A 70 -3.90 12.88 -0.19
CA PHE A 70 -5.01 12.60 -1.10
C PHE A 70 -4.98 13.51 -2.34
N ASP A 71 -4.81 14.83 -2.14
CA ASP A 71 -4.83 15.83 -3.21
C ASP A 71 -3.70 15.63 -4.23
N GLU A 72 -2.61 15.00 -3.83
CA GLU A 72 -1.52 14.65 -4.76
C GLU A 72 -1.81 13.35 -5.51
N HIS A 73 -2.13 12.28 -4.77
CA HIS A 73 -2.17 10.94 -5.34
C HIS A 73 -3.45 10.62 -6.12
N HIS A 74 -4.58 11.31 -5.82
CA HIS A 74 -5.81 11.11 -6.60
C HIS A 74 -5.65 11.52 -8.07
N LYS A 75 -4.79 12.48 -8.38
CA LYS A 75 -4.50 12.95 -9.75
C LYS A 75 -3.99 11.81 -10.65
N THR A 76 -3.39 10.81 -10.04
CA THR A 76 -2.82 9.65 -10.72
C THR A 76 -3.62 8.37 -10.49
N GLY A 77 -4.87 8.49 -10.01
CA GLY A 77 -5.84 7.40 -9.93
C GLY A 77 -5.96 6.72 -8.57
N THR A 78 -5.17 7.11 -7.55
CA THR A 78 -5.31 6.55 -6.19
C THR A 78 -6.53 7.15 -5.50
N VAL A 79 -7.54 6.32 -5.26
CA VAL A 79 -8.81 6.72 -4.61
C VAL A 79 -8.87 6.32 -3.13
N ALA A 80 -7.99 5.41 -2.71
CA ALA A 80 -7.92 4.97 -1.33
C ALA A 80 -6.47 4.68 -0.93
N PHE A 81 -6.11 5.03 0.30
CA PHE A 81 -4.75 4.82 0.79
C PHE A 81 -4.69 4.63 2.30
N GLN A 82 -3.65 3.92 2.76
CA GLN A 82 -3.19 3.97 4.14
C GLN A 82 -2.08 5.02 4.25
N ILE A 83 -2.30 6.01 5.13
CA ILE A 83 -1.22 6.95 5.44
C ILE A 83 -0.19 6.25 6.31
N THR A 84 1.08 6.36 5.97
CA THR A 84 2.16 5.62 6.61
C THR A 84 3.02 6.52 7.47
N LEU A 85 3.26 6.08 8.70
CA LEU A 85 4.21 6.69 9.62
C LEU A 85 5.50 5.88 9.62
N ASN A 86 6.62 6.50 9.25
CA ASN A 86 7.94 5.89 9.44
C ASN A 86 8.19 5.54 10.92
N CYS A 87 9.13 4.62 11.18
CA CYS A 87 9.56 4.28 12.53
C CYS A 87 9.72 5.53 13.39
N SER A 88 8.94 5.66 14.45
CA SER A 88 8.79 6.91 15.20
C SER A 88 8.64 6.64 16.70
N PRO A 89 8.97 7.62 17.55
CA PRO A 89 8.70 7.51 18.99
C PRO A 89 7.19 7.43 19.27
N ALA A 90 6.81 6.86 20.41
CA ALA A 90 5.42 6.71 20.84
C ALA A 90 4.59 7.99 20.70
N ALA A 91 5.15 9.14 21.10
CA ALA A 91 4.45 10.43 21.00
C ALA A 91 4.02 10.79 19.57
N SER A 92 4.82 10.44 18.55
CA SER A 92 4.47 10.63 17.14
C SER A 92 3.43 9.60 16.67
N MET A 93 3.52 8.36 17.16
CA MET A 93 2.53 7.32 16.87
C MET A 93 1.15 7.73 17.41
N TRP A 94 1.09 8.28 18.63
CA TRP A 94 -0.16 8.76 19.23
C TRP A 94 -0.76 9.92 18.44
N LYS A 95 0.07 10.88 18.02
CA LYS A 95 -0.39 11.98 17.14
C LYS A 95 -0.91 11.48 15.79
N ALA A 96 -0.26 10.46 15.21
CA ALA A 96 -0.71 9.87 13.94
C ALA A 96 -2.09 9.19 14.09
N ILE A 97 -2.31 8.47 15.19
CA ILE A 97 -3.60 7.87 15.52
C ILE A 97 -4.68 8.95 15.72
N ASP A 98 -4.34 10.03 16.43
CA ASP A 98 -5.26 11.16 16.63
C ASP A 98 -5.57 11.88 15.32
N ALA A 99 -4.58 12.10 14.45
CA ALA A 99 -4.77 12.67 13.11
C ALA A 99 -5.70 11.81 12.26
N TYR A 100 -5.52 10.47 12.27
CA TYR A 100 -6.43 9.55 11.60
C TYR A 100 -7.87 9.68 12.13
N LYS A 101 -8.06 9.66 13.45
CA LYS A 101 -9.39 9.75 14.10
C LYS A 101 -10.13 11.06 13.81
N ASN A 102 -9.38 12.15 13.62
CA ASN A 102 -9.92 13.47 13.37
C ASN A 102 -10.10 13.81 11.88
N TYR A 103 -9.56 12.99 10.98
CA TYR A 103 -9.67 13.25 9.54
C TYR A 103 -11.07 12.90 9.01
N ILE A 104 -11.72 13.90 8.39
CA ILE A 104 -13.05 13.76 7.76
C ILE A 104 -12.94 14.13 6.28
N GLY A 105 -12.04 13.45 5.58
CA GLY A 105 -11.79 13.71 4.17
C GLY A 105 -11.86 12.41 3.33
N PRO A 106 -11.64 12.53 2.02
CA PRO A 106 -11.67 11.40 1.11
C PRO A 106 -10.42 10.52 1.22
N GLY A 107 -10.53 9.28 0.77
CA GLY A 107 -9.42 8.40 0.42
C GLY A 107 -8.76 7.64 1.57
N LEU A 108 -8.77 8.15 2.81
CA LEU A 108 -8.10 7.49 3.92
C LEU A 108 -8.86 6.23 4.34
N VAL A 109 -8.18 5.07 4.32
CA VAL A 109 -8.79 3.78 4.68
C VAL A 109 -8.07 3.06 5.82
N GLY A 110 -6.97 3.58 6.30
CA GLY A 110 -6.23 3.02 7.42
C GLY A 110 -4.97 3.80 7.75
N LEU A 111 -4.33 3.41 8.84
CA LEU A 111 -3.04 3.90 9.29
C LEU A 111 -2.02 2.76 9.21
N HIS A 112 -0.92 2.97 8.49
CA HIS A 112 0.21 2.05 8.49
C HIS A 112 1.30 2.58 9.40
N LEU A 113 1.56 1.89 10.51
CA LEU A 113 2.69 2.11 11.38
C LEU A 113 3.86 1.24 10.90
N GLU A 114 4.86 1.84 10.29
CA GLU A 114 6.03 1.11 9.85
C GLU A 114 7.09 1.12 10.95
N GLY A 115 7.04 0.09 11.77
CA GLY A 115 7.79 -0.02 13.03
C GLY A 115 6.99 0.51 14.25
N PRO A 116 7.64 0.64 15.41
CA PRO A 116 9.10 0.74 15.66
C PRO A 116 9.80 -0.60 15.94
N PHE A 117 9.13 -1.72 15.84
CA PHE A 117 9.66 -3.03 16.25
C PHE A 117 10.43 -3.70 15.11
N PHE A 118 11.47 -3.02 14.63
CA PHE A 118 12.36 -3.49 13.57
C PHE A 118 13.60 -4.20 14.10
N ASN A 119 14.21 -5.03 13.27
CA ASN A 119 15.58 -5.44 13.49
C ASN A 119 16.52 -4.28 13.11
N PRO A 120 17.38 -3.78 14.02
CA PRO A 120 18.27 -2.65 13.73
C PRO A 120 19.16 -2.86 12.50
N VAL A 121 19.55 -4.12 12.21
CA VAL A 121 20.35 -4.48 11.02
C VAL A 121 19.57 -4.24 9.72
N LYS A 122 18.24 -4.26 9.77
CA LYS A 122 17.32 -4.09 8.64
C LYS A 122 16.52 -2.79 8.71
N LYS A 123 16.97 -1.81 9.45
CA LYS A 123 16.27 -0.52 9.59
C LYS A 123 16.08 0.25 8.27
N GLY A 124 16.87 -0.05 7.24
CA GLY A 124 16.81 0.69 5.97
C GLY A 124 17.09 2.17 6.18
N ALA A 125 16.22 3.02 5.63
CA ALA A 125 16.31 4.47 5.74
C ALA A 125 15.75 5.05 7.05
N HIS A 126 15.15 4.23 7.91
CA HIS A 126 14.57 4.68 9.16
C HIS A 126 15.62 5.11 10.18
N ASN A 127 15.22 6.04 11.07
CA ASN A 127 16.09 6.52 12.14
C ASN A 127 16.26 5.42 13.21
N GLU A 128 17.49 4.95 13.38
CA GLU A 128 17.82 3.88 14.33
C GLU A 128 17.49 4.24 15.78
N ALA A 129 17.54 5.52 16.13
CA ALA A 129 17.21 5.97 17.48
C ALA A 129 15.74 5.72 17.87
N PHE A 130 14.87 5.46 16.90
CA PHE A 130 13.45 5.19 17.13
C PHE A 130 13.11 3.70 17.09
N VAL A 131 14.06 2.86 16.65
CA VAL A 131 13.88 1.40 16.67
C VAL A 131 13.92 0.92 18.13
N GLN A 132 12.92 0.15 18.50
CA GLN A 132 12.82 -0.37 19.88
C GLN A 132 12.33 -1.82 19.90
N LYS A 133 12.59 -2.48 21.00
CA LYS A 133 12.01 -3.81 21.27
C LYS A 133 10.58 -3.66 21.73
N PRO A 134 9.71 -4.61 21.41
CA PRO A 134 8.37 -4.66 21.97
C PRO A 134 8.43 -4.85 23.50
N SER A 135 7.35 -4.50 24.17
CA SER A 135 7.06 -4.86 25.55
C SER A 135 5.55 -4.97 25.72
N LEU A 136 5.11 -5.86 26.60
CA LEU A 136 3.67 -6.09 26.81
C LEU A 136 2.93 -4.78 27.14
N THR A 137 3.49 -3.97 28.05
CA THR A 137 2.86 -2.67 28.41
C THR A 137 2.74 -1.71 27.23
N PHE A 138 3.75 -1.65 26.37
CA PHE A 138 3.65 -0.80 25.18
C PHE A 138 2.63 -1.35 24.17
N LEU A 139 2.58 -2.65 24.00
CA LEU A 139 1.62 -3.30 23.09
C LEU A 139 0.19 -3.14 23.58
N GLU A 140 -0.05 -3.26 24.90
CA GLU A 140 -1.36 -2.97 25.52
C GLU A 140 -1.81 -1.53 25.22
N GLU A 141 -0.94 -0.53 25.43
CA GLU A 141 -1.24 0.86 25.12
C GLU A 141 -1.49 1.08 23.63
N LEU A 142 -0.70 0.48 22.75
CA LEU A 142 -0.86 0.56 21.30
C LEU A 142 -2.21 0.00 20.85
N ILE A 143 -2.58 -1.19 21.33
CA ILE A 143 -3.85 -1.86 21.02
C ILE A 143 -5.03 -0.99 21.50
N GLU A 144 -4.98 -0.45 22.73
CA GLU A 144 -6.00 0.43 23.25
C GLU A 144 -6.16 1.69 22.39
N ARG A 145 -5.06 2.34 22.02
CA ARG A 145 -5.09 3.58 21.24
C ARG A 145 -5.56 3.38 19.81
N THR A 146 -5.25 2.24 19.21
CA THR A 146 -5.66 1.91 17.83
C THR A 146 -7.08 1.35 17.76
N ALA A 147 -7.78 1.17 18.87
CA ALA A 147 -9.16 0.69 18.87
C ALA A 147 -10.05 1.54 17.94
N GLY A 148 -10.70 0.86 16.97
CA GLY A 148 -11.53 1.49 15.94
C GLY A 148 -10.76 2.18 14.81
N VAL A 149 -9.42 2.06 14.75
CA VAL A 149 -8.57 2.53 13.66
C VAL A 149 -8.06 1.31 12.88
N PRO A 150 -8.41 1.13 11.61
CA PRO A 150 -7.81 0.09 10.76
C PRO A 150 -6.29 0.29 10.70
N THR A 151 -5.56 -0.48 11.49
CA THR A 151 -4.13 -0.30 11.68
C THR A 151 -3.35 -1.45 11.06
N TYR A 152 -2.41 -1.11 10.19
CA TYR A 152 -1.42 -2.01 9.62
C TYR A 152 -0.09 -1.75 10.37
N LEU A 153 0.57 -2.80 10.85
CA LEU A 153 1.81 -2.68 11.61
C LEU A 153 2.90 -3.56 11.00
N THR A 154 3.97 -2.94 10.50
CA THR A 154 5.15 -3.67 10.03
C THR A 154 6.08 -3.97 11.17
N ILE A 155 6.45 -5.26 11.32
CA ILE A 155 7.26 -5.81 12.43
C ILE A 155 8.35 -6.76 11.94
N ALA A 156 9.42 -6.85 12.71
CA ALA A 156 10.43 -7.90 12.64
C ALA A 156 10.07 -9.01 13.64
N PRO A 157 9.60 -10.19 13.22
CA PRO A 157 9.06 -11.20 14.13
C PRO A 157 10.09 -11.74 15.12
N GLU A 158 11.37 -11.76 14.76
CA GLU A 158 12.47 -12.17 15.61
C GLU A 158 12.75 -11.24 16.81
N MET A 159 12.12 -10.07 16.81
CA MET A 159 12.22 -9.11 17.92
C MET A 159 11.21 -9.39 19.04
N PHE A 160 10.22 -10.25 18.79
CA PHE A 160 9.11 -10.54 19.70
C PHE A 160 9.30 -11.84 20.45
N SER A 161 8.91 -11.87 21.72
CA SER A 161 8.60 -13.10 22.42
C SER A 161 7.30 -13.71 21.87
N SER A 162 7.06 -14.99 22.18
CA SER A 162 5.81 -15.63 21.76
C SER A 162 4.58 -14.98 22.39
N GLU A 163 4.68 -14.48 23.63
CA GLU A 163 3.60 -13.81 24.34
C GLU A 163 3.26 -12.45 23.69
N GLU A 164 4.27 -11.63 23.40
CA GLU A 164 4.13 -10.35 22.75
C GLU A 164 3.52 -10.48 21.35
N LEU A 165 3.98 -11.46 20.55
CA LEU A 165 3.43 -11.71 19.22
C LEU A 165 1.97 -12.20 19.31
N SER A 166 1.65 -13.11 20.25
CA SER A 166 0.28 -13.55 20.45
C SER A 166 -0.65 -12.40 20.82
N MET A 167 -0.23 -11.51 21.73
CA MET A 167 -1.02 -10.33 22.12
C MET A 167 -1.37 -9.45 20.92
N LEU A 168 -0.43 -9.21 20.01
CA LEU A 168 -0.71 -8.46 18.77
C LEU A 168 -1.67 -9.20 17.85
N LEU A 169 -1.50 -10.51 17.67
CA LEU A 169 -2.32 -11.31 16.77
C LEU A 169 -3.74 -11.53 17.28
N ASP A 170 -3.95 -11.44 18.59
CA ASP A 170 -5.27 -11.47 19.24
C ASP A 170 -6.02 -10.12 19.16
N SER A 171 -5.37 -9.06 18.62
CA SER A 171 -5.95 -7.73 18.43
C SER A 171 -6.44 -7.50 16.99
N ASP A 172 -7.08 -6.34 16.76
CA ASP A 172 -7.50 -5.90 15.42
C ASP A 172 -6.35 -5.35 14.56
N ILE A 173 -5.11 -5.31 15.09
CA ILE A 173 -3.94 -4.80 14.35
C ILE A 173 -3.51 -5.81 13.29
N MET A 174 -3.45 -5.37 12.05
CA MET A 174 -3.01 -6.18 10.91
C MET A 174 -1.48 -6.23 10.85
N CYS A 175 -0.86 -7.28 11.38
CA CYS A 175 0.58 -7.44 11.36
C CYS A 175 1.12 -7.82 9.98
N SER A 176 2.27 -7.23 9.61
CA SER A 176 3.03 -7.51 8.39
C SER A 176 4.51 -7.71 8.70
N LEU A 177 5.15 -8.70 8.09
CA LEU A 177 6.60 -8.92 8.27
C LEU A 177 7.39 -7.98 7.36
N GLY A 178 8.31 -7.23 7.94
CA GLY A 178 9.20 -6.33 7.23
C GLY A 178 10.30 -5.80 8.15
N HIS A 179 11.32 -5.15 7.58
CA HIS A 179 12.47 -4.65 8.33
C HIS A 179 13.07 -5.69 9.28
N SER A 180 13.23 -6.90 8.75
CA SER A 180 13.47 -8.13 9.52
C SER A 180 14.66 -8.92 8.97
N ASP A 181 15.52 -9.38 9.87
CA ASP A 181 16.58 -10.35 9.56
C ASP A 181 16.19 -11.77 9.95
N ALA A 182 14.87 -12.04 10.06
CA ALA A 182 14.36 -13.35 10.41
C ALA A 182 14.90 -14.43 9.47
N THR A 183 15.29 -15.56 10.06
CA THR A 183 15.52 -16.79 9.30
C THR A 183 14.20 -17.26 8.68
N TYR A 184 14.30 -18.11 7.65
CA TYR A 184 13.12 -18.75 7.06
C TYR A 184 12.20 -19.39 8.12
N SER A 185 12.78 -20.12 9.09
CA SER A 185 11.99 -20.79 10.14
C SER A 185 11.28 -19.79 11.06
N GLN A 186 11.91 -18.68 11.43
CA GLN A 186 11.29 -17.64 12.26
C GLN A 186 10.15 -16.94 11.51
N ALA A 187 10.35 -16.65 10.23
CA ALA A 187 9.31 -16.04 9.39
C ALA A 187 8.12 -17.00 9.21
N MET A 188 8.37 -18.28 8.91
CA MET A 188 7.32 -19.30 8.78
C MET A 188 6.57 -19.55 10.09
N ASP A 189 7.25 -19.54 11.25
CA ASP A 189 6.60 -19.64 12.55
C ASP A 189 5.63 -18.46 12.79
N ALA A 190 6.05 -17.24 12.48
CA ALA A 190 5.18 -16.07 12.58
C ALA A 190 3.97 -16.15 11.62
N ILE A 191 4.19 -16.61 10.39
CA ILE A 191 3.11 -16.80 9.41
C ILE A 191 2.13 -17.88 9.88
N GLN A 192 2.61 -19.02 10.38
CA GLN A 192 1.78 -20.10 10.91
C GLN A 192 0.98 -19.67 12.16
N LYS A 193 1.49 -18.72 12.94
CA LYS A 193 0.77 -18.11 14.07
C LYS A 193 -0.29 -17.08 13.65
N GLY A 194 -0.34 -16.65 12.38
CA GLY A 194 -1.39 -15.78 11.87
C GLY A 194 -0.92 -14.49 11.20
N VAL A 195 0.39 -14.20 11.14
CA VAL A 195 0.86 -13.06 10.34
C VAL A 195 0.67 -13.37 8.85
N SER A 196 -0.24 -12.69 8.22
CA SER A 196 -0.66 -13.01 6.85
C SER A 196 -0.17 -12.02 5.79
N ARG A 197 0.79 -11.14 6.16
CA ARG A 197 1.25 -10.05 5.28
C ARG A 197 2.76 -9.88 5.35
N ILE A 198 3.37 -9.41 4.24
CA ILE A 198 4.80 -9.11 4.11
C ILE A 198 4.95 -7.78 3.39
N THR A 199 5.73 -6.86 3.95
CA THR A 199 5.92 -5.49 3.48
C THR A 199 7.09 -5.43 2.49
N HIS A 200 6.90 -4.71 1.34
CA HIS A 200 7.88 -4.36 0.31
C HIS A 200 8.97 -5.42 0.04
N LEU A 201 8.53 -6.55 -0.52
CA LEU A 201 9.38 -7.71 -0.86
C LEU A 201 10.77 -7.30 -1.39
N PHE A 202 11.81 -7.99 -0.93
CA PHE A 202 13.23 -7.78 -1.16
C PHE A 202 13.88 -6.64 -0.36
N ASN A 203 13.11 -5.65 0.09
CA ASN A 203 13.67 -4.46 0.73
C ASN A 203 13.74 -4.64 2.24
N ALA A 204 14.87 -4.25 2.84
CA ALA A 204 15.10 -4.29 4.28
C ALA A 204 14.72 -5.62 4.95
N MET A 205 15.01 -6.76 4.30
CA MET A 205 14.71 -8.10 4.84
C MET A 205 15.84 -9.08 4.54
N SER A 206 15.84 -10.24 5.23
CA SER A 206 16.76 -11.33 4.95
C SER A 206 16.52 -11.92 3.57
N GLN A 207 17.57 -11.99 2.76
CA GLN A 207 17.52 -12.36 1.34
C GLN A 207 17.52 -13.87 1.13
N TRP A 208 16.97 -14.31 0.01
CA TRP A 208 17.06 -15.68 -0.46
C TRP A 208 18.48 -16.00 -0.95
N GLN A 209 19.09 -16.99 -0.32
CA GLN A 209 20.36 -17.58 -0.72
C GLN A 209 20.21 -19.09 -0.83
N SER A 210 21.12 -19.77 -1.55
CA SER A 210 21.04 -21.21 -1.82
C SER A 210 20.93 -22.10 -0.55
N ARG A 211 21.37 -21.62 0.60
CA ARG A 211 21.38 -22.35 1.87
C ARG A 211 20.58 -21.66 2.98
N GLN A 212 20.10 -20.47 2.73
CA GLN A 212 19.34 -19.65 3.68
C GLN A 212 18.26 -18.91 2.88
N LEU A 213 17.03 -19.34 3.02
CA LEU A 213 15.93 -18.77 2.24
C LEU A 213 15.49 -17.39 2.76
N GLY A 214 15.73 -17.11 4.04
CA GLY A 214 15.35 -15.86 4.68
C GLY A 214 13.84 -15.56 4.63
N LEU A 215 13.47 -14.32 4.89
CA LEU A 215 12.10 -13.84 4.79
C LEU A 215 11.61 -13.82 3.33
N VAL A 216 12.50 -13.53 2.37
CA VAL A 216 12.15 -13.59 0.95
C VAL A 216 11.68 -14.99 0.56
N GLY A 217 12.40 -16.04 0.99
CA GLY A 217 11.99 -17.42 0.72
C GLY A 217 10.71 -17.81 1.44
N ALA A 218 10.52 -17.37 2.68
CA ALA A 218 9.26 -17.58 3.41
C ALA A 218 8.07 -16.90 2.72
N SER A 219 8.28 -15.70 2.14
CA SER A 219 7.28 -15.06 1.31
C SER A 219 6.84 -15.95 0.15
N PHE A 220 7.78 -16.52 -0.59
CA PHE A 220 7.45 -17.35 -1.75
C PHE A 220 6.85 -18.71 -1.41
N ASP A 221 7.14 -19.25 -0.24
CA ASP A 221 6.68 -20.57 0.22
C ASP A 221 5.41 -20.49 1.09
N SER A 222 4.75 -19.34 1.13
CA SER A 222 3.53 -19.13 1.91
C SER A 222 2.44 -18.41 1.12
N ASP A 223 1.20 -18.48 1.62
CA ASP A 223 0.06 -17.74 1.10
C ASP A 223 -0.05 -16.31 1.66
N ALA A 224 0.98 -15.83 2.41
CA ALA A 224 0.98 -14.47 2.93
C ALA A 224 0.90 -13.43 1.79
N TRP A 225 0.02 -12.46 1.92
CA TRP A 225 -0.04 -11.32 1.02
C TRP A 225 1.28 -10.55 1.05
N THR A 226 1.82 -10.23 -0.09
CA THR A 226 3.14 -9.60 -0.16
C THR A 226 3.06 -8.34 -0.99
N SER A 227 3.48 -7.20 -0.43
CA SER A 227 3.57 -5.96 -1.20
C SER A 227 4.90 -5.85 -1.95
N VAL A 228 4.90 -5.10 -3.06
CA VAL A 228 6.10 -4.85 -3.86
C VAL A 228 6.07 -3.46 -4.47
N ILE A 229 7.25 -2.83 -4.59
CA ILE A 229 7.46 -1.53 -5.21
C ILE A 229 7.98 -1.74 -6.63
N ALA A 230 7.19 -1.35 -7.63
CA ALA A 230 7.46 -1.63 -9.04
C ALA A 230 8.15 -0.46 -9.77
N ASP A 231 9.19 0.14 -9.17
CA ASP A 231 9.89 1.31 -9.71
C ASP A 231 11.19 0.98 -10.48
N GLY A 232 11.64 -0.28 -10.44
CA GLY A 232 12.91 -0.71 -11.03
C GLY A 232 14.15 -0.32 -10.24
N LEU A 233 13.98 0.31 -9.07
CA LEU A 233 15.06 0.69 -8.14
C LEU A 233 15.02 -0.15 -6.88
N HIS A 234 13.86 -0.27 -6.24
CA HIS A 234 13.61 -1.12 -5.08
C HIS A 234 13.52 -2.60 -5.47
N CYS A 235 13.05 -2.87 -6.69
CA CYS A 235 12.93 -4.21 -7.24
C CYS A 235 13.24 -4.17 -8.74
N ASP A 236 14.23 -4.92 -9.19
CA ASP A 236 14.49 -5.12 -10.61
C ASP A 236 13.26 -5.74 -11.30
N TYR A 237 12.94 -5.30 -12.51
CA TYR A 237 11.74 -5.73 -13.22
C TYR A 237 11.70 -7.25 -13.50
N LYS A 238 12.86 -7.89 -13.64
CA LYS A 238 12.92 -9.35 -13.78
C LYS A 238 12.64 -10.05 -12.44
N SER A 239 13.09 -9.48 -11.33
CA SER A 239 12.76 -9.96 -9.99
C SER A 239 11.26 -9.80 -9.70
N LEU A 240 10.65 -8.69 -10.15
CA LEU A 240 9.21 -8.46 -10.06
C LEU A 240 8.42 -9.51 -10.87
N GLU A 241 8.83 -9.81 -12.11
CA GLU A 241 8.24 -10.86 -12.95
C GLU A 241 8.30 -12.23 -12.26
N LEU A 242 9.45 -12.57 -11.67
CA LEU A 242 9.62 -13.84 -10.94
C LEU A 242 8.76 -13.88 -9.67
N ALA A 243 8.70 -12.78 -8.92
CA ALA A 243 7.85 -12.66 -7.74
C ALA A 243 6.37 -12.85 -8.09
N TYR A 244 5.89 -12.22 -9.16
CA TYR A 244 4.53 -12.40 -9.67
C TYR A 244 4.21 -13.87 -9.98
N ARG A 245 5.12 -14.58 -10.67
CA ARG A 245 4.94 -15.99 -11.00
C ARG A 245 4.91 -16.89 -9.77
N LEU A 246 5.72 -16.59 -8.76
CA LEU A 246 5.83 -17.40 -7.53
C LEU A 246 4.66 -17.13 -6.58
N LYS A 247 4.20 -15.89 -6.45
CA LYS A 247 3.14 -15.51 -5.50
C LYS A 247 1.71 -15.86 -5.97
N LYS A 248 1.51 -16.16 -7.25
CA LYS A 248 0.23 -16.69 -7.78
C LYS A 248 -1.03 -15.95 -7.29
N GLY A 249 -1.07 -14.63 -7.46
CA GLY A 249 -2.21 -13.80 -7.05
C GLY A 249 -2.18 -13.34 -5.59
N ARG A 250 -1.05 -13.49 -4.88
CA ARG A 250 -0.81 -12.99 -3.52
C ARG A 250 0.23 -11.86 -3.48
N LEU A 251 0.47 -11.21 -4.62
CA LEU A 251 1.36 -10.05 -4.76
C LEU A 251 0.53 -8.81 -5.06
N PHE A 252 0.74 -7.71 -4.33
CA PHE A 252 0.06 -6.44 -4.58
C PHE A 252 1.04 -5.28 -4.63
N LEU A 253 0.64 -4.21 -5.34
CA LEU A 253 1.45 -3.02 -5.52
C LEU A 253 1.27 -2.06 -4.34
N ILE A 254 2.38 -1.44 -3.96
CA ILE A 254 2.44 -0.23 -3.15
C ILE A 254 3.38 0.75 -3.84
N THR A 255 3.21 2.02 -3.60
CA THR A 255 4.15 3.01 -4.11
C THR A 255 5.34 3.22 -3.19
N ASP A 256 5.15 3.11 -1.89
CA ASP A 256 6.15 3.54 -0.91
C ASP A 256 6.53 5.01 -1.12
N ALA A 257 5.56 5.80 -1.60
CA ALA A 257 5.79 7.17 -2.05
C ALA A 257 6.05 8.12 -0.89
N VAL A 258 7.10 8.91 -1.07
CA VAL A 258 7.47 10.01 -0.19
C VAL A 258 7.42 11.34 -0.95
N THR A 259 7.58 12.45 -0.25
CA THR A 259 7.63 13.79 -0.83
C THR A 259 8.86 14.55 -0.33
N ASN A 260 9.26 15.61 -1.04
CA ASN A 260 10.32 16.50 -0.58
C ASN A 260 9.90 17.20 0.71
N ASP A 261 10.52 16.85 1.83
CA ASP A 261 10.32 17.50 3.11
C ASP A 261 11.59 17.34 3.96
N VAL A 262 12.06 18.44 4.53
CA VAL A 262 13.27 18.50 5.37
C VAL A 262 12.96 19.15 6.71
N SER A 263 11.69 19.28 7.07
CA SER A 263 11.24 20.06 8.23
C SER A 263 11.24 19.29 9.55
N GLY A 264 11.53 17.98 9.52
CA GLY A 264 11.44 17.10 10.70
C GLY A 264 12.56 16.08 10.79
N PRO A 265 12.33 15.00 11.57
CA PRO A 265 13.33 13.94 11.80
C PRO A 265 13.61 13.08 10.55
N TYR A 266 12.77 13.17 9.54
CA TYR A 266 12.95 12.54 8.24
C TYR A 266 13.17 13.62 7.19
N SER A 267 14.29 13.51 6.47
CA SER A 267 14.68 14.42 5.41
C SER A 267 14.81 13.63 4.12
N PHE A 268 13.86 13.82 3.21
CA PHE A 268 13.87 13.18 1.90
C PHE A 268 14.03 14.22 0.81
N LEU A 269 15.07 14.04 0.01
CA LEU A 269 15.39 14.92 -1.10
C LEU A 269 15.39 14.12 -2.39
N ALA A 270 14.63 14.61 -3.37
CA ALA A 270 14.66 14.05 -4.71
C ALA A 270 16.01 14.37 -5.38
N LYS A 271 16.71 13.35 -5.83
CA LYS A 271 17.94 13.46 -6.59
C LYS A 271 17.96 12.43 -7.71
N GLU A 272 18.11 12.88 -8.95
CA GLU A 272 18.22 12.00 -10.12
C GLU A 272 17.05 10.98 -10.24
N GLY A 273 15.82 11.43 -9.96
CA GLY A 273 14.61 10.59 -10.08
C GLY A 273 14.40 9.59 -8.93
N ARG A 274 15.16 9.72 -7.84
CA ARG A 274 15.01 8.88 -6.63
C ARG A 274 15.05 9.73 -5.37
N PHE A 275 14.45 9.24 -4.31
CA PHE A 275 14.60 9.82 -2.98
C PHE A 275 15.72 9.13 -2.20
N THR A 276 16.52 9.91 -1.51
CA THR A 276 17.54 9.42 -0.59
C THR A 276 17.50 10.23 0.70
N ASN A 277 17.88 9.59 1.80
CA ASN A 277 18.17 10.31 3.03
C ASN A 277 19.55 10.99 2.97
N GLU A 278 19.92 11.75 4.01
CA GLU A 278 21.20 12.46 4.10
C GLU A 278 22.43 11.53 3.98
N ALA A 279 22.29 10.25 4.33
CA ALA A 279 23.33 9.25 4.19
C ALA A 279 23.41 8.63 2.77
N GLY A 280 22.56 9.08 1.84
CA GLY A 280 22.48 8.54 0.47
C GLY A 280 21.80 7.19 0.34
N VAL A 281 21.12 6.71 1.39
CA VAL A 281 20.34 5.48 1.37
C VAL A 281 19.03 5.75 0.63
N LEU A 282 18.63 4.84 -0.28
CA LEU A 282 17.34 4.89 -0.97
C LEU A 282 16.22 4.89 0.07
N SER A 283 15.28 5.83 -0.05
CA SER A 283 14.32 6.16 1.00
C SER A 283 12.96 6.47 0.41
N GLY A 284 12.13 5.46 0.26
CA GLY A 284 10.86 5.58 -0.42
C GLY A 284 11.00 5.89 -1.91
N SER A 285 9.91 6.12 -2.58
CA SER A 285 9.85 6.33 -4.02
C SER A 285 9.16 7.64 -4.42
N SER A 286 9.29 7.99 -5.71
CA SER A 286 8.42 8.98 -6.38
C SER A 286 7.35 8.31 -7.24
N LEU A 287 7.19 7.00 -7.10
CA LEU A 287 6.31 6.19 -7.92
C LEU A 287 4.85 6.56 -7.69
N THR A 288 4.09 6.68 -8.76
CA THR A 288 2.63 6.70 -8.71
C THR A 288 2.06 5.31 -8.98
N MET A 289 0.83 5.05 -8.52
CA MET A 289 0.23 3.73 -8.74
C MET A 289 0.05 3.41 -10.23
N ILE A 290 -0.28 4.41 -11.07
CA ILE A 290 -0.38 4.19 -12.51
C ILE A 290 0.98 3.86 -13.14
N GLU A 291 2.07 4.49 -12.72
CA GLU A 291 3.43 4.14 -13.17
C GLU A 291 3.81 2.73 -12.73
N ALA A 292 3.41 2.30 -11.53
CA ALA A 292 3.61 0.93 -11.07
C ALA A 292 2.90 -0.08 -11.99
N ILE A 293 1.66 0.20 -12.40
CA ILE A 293 0.90 -0.62 -13.36
C ILE A 293 1.61 -0.62 -14.73
N GLN A 294 2.00 0.55 -15.25
CA GLN A 294 2.73 0.66 -16.51
C GLN A 294 4.03 -0.16 -16.48
N ASN A 295 4.81 -0.05 -15.41
CA ASN A 295 6.06 -0.80 -15.24
C ASN A 295 5.81 -2.32 -15.18
N CYS A 296 4.76 -2.77 -14.49
CA CYS A 296 4.36 -4.17 -14.47
C CYS A 296 4.10 -4.70 -15.90
N VAL A 297 3.31 -3.97 -16.68
CA VAL A 297 2.90 -4.39 -18.04
C VAL A 297 4.06 -4.28 -19.02
N GLN A 298 4.73 -3.12 -19.07
CA GLN A 298 5.70 -2.79 -20.12
C GLN A 298 7.08 -3.36 -19.86
N LYS A 299 7.48 -3.54 -18.58
CA LYS A 299 8.85 -3.90 -18.20
C LYS A 299 8.96 -5.25 -17.48
N ALA A 300 7.91 -5.68 -16.76
CA ALA A 300 7.92 -6.94 -16.02
C ALA A 300 7.07 -8.05 -16.66
N SER A 301 6.50 -7.83 -17.85
CA SER A 301 5.69 -8.82 -18.59
C SER A 301 4.51 -9.38 -17.76
N ILE A 302 3.95 -8.57 -16.87
CA ILE A 302 2.76 -8.92 -16.09
C ILE A 302 1.53 -8.53 -16.93
N PRO A 303 0.52 -9.42 -17.11
CA PRO A 303 -0.69 -9.08 -17.85
C PRO A 303 -1.40 -7.85 -17.27
N LEU A 304 -2.01 -7.02 -18.12
CA LEU A 304 -2.68 -5.79 -17.70
C LEU A 304 -3.73 -6.03 -16.60
N GLU A 305 -4.56 -7.06 -16.79
CA GLU A 305 -5.59 -7.42 -15.83
C GLU A 305 -5.01 -7.73 -14.45
N GLU A 306 -3.88 -8.42 -14.41
CA GLU A 306 -3.19 -8.74 -13.17
C GLU A 306 -2.57 -7.50 -12.53
N ALA A 307 -1.90 -6.65 -13.32
CA ALA A 307 -1.33 -5.40 -12.84
C ALA A 307 -2.42 -4.50 -12.22
N ILE A 308 -3.61 -4.43 -12.85
CA ILE A 308 -4.76 -3.72 -12.29
C ILE A 308 -5.25 -4.39 -11.00
N ARG A 309 -5.38 -5.74 -10.94
CA ARG A 309 -5.77 -6.44 -9.70
C ARG A 309 -4.78 -6.18 -8.58
N MET A 310 -3.48 -6.17 -8.88
CA MET A 310 -2.42 -5.87 -7.92
C MET A 310 -2.53 -4.45 -7.33
N ALA A 311 -3.17 -3.52 -8.03
CA ALA A 311 -3.39 -2.14 -7.59
C ALA A 311 -4.81 -1.88 -7.06
N THR A 312 -5.73 -2.84 -7.13
CA THR A 312 -7.16 -2.63 -6.82
C THR A 312 -7.74 -3.75 -5.96
N VAL A 313 -8.01 -4.91 -6.54
CA VAL A 313 -8.67 -6.06 -5.88
C VAL A 313 -7.82 -6.58 -4.72
N TYR A 314 -6.55 -6.83 -4.95
CA TYR A 314 -5.67 -7.44 -3.96
C TYR A 314 -5.42 -6.54 -2.75
N PRO A 315 -5.07 -5.24 -2.89
CA PRO A 315 -4.96 -4.37 -1.72
C PRO A 315 -6.31 -4.15 -1.01
N ALA A 316 -7.46 -4.21 -1.73
CA ALA A 316 -8.78 -4.17 -1.08
C ALA A 316 -9.00 -5.40 -0.19
N GLU A 317 -8.66 -6.61 -0.66
CA GLU A 317 -8.72 -7.83 0.15
C GLU A 317 -7.77 -7.77 1.36
N VAL A 318 -6.53 -7.31 1.16
CA VAL A 318 -5.53 -7.16 2.22
C VAL A 318 -5.99 -6.25 3.35
N ALA A 319 -6.70 -5.18 3.01
CA ALA A 319 -7.15 -4.16 3.97
C ALA A 319 -8.64 -4.31 4.37
N ASN A 320 -9.31 -5.41 3.96
CA ASN A 320 -10.73 -5.68 4.22
C ASN A 320 -11.68 -4.56 3.75
N LEU A 321 -11.44 -4.04 2.54
CA LEU A 321 -12.19 -2.93 1.95
C LEU A 321 -13.30 -3.44 1.02
N ASP A 322 -14.35 -4.03 1.56
CA ASP A 322 -15.44 -4.68 0.79
C ASP A 322 -16.14 -3.75 -0.20
N GLN A 323 -16.08 -2.43 0.01
CA GLN A 323 -16.77 -1.44 -0.81
C GLN A 323 -15.93 -0.89 -1.96
N LEU A 324 -14.66 -1.30 -2.08
CA LEU A 324 -13.69 -0.85 -3.08
C LEU A 324 -13.06 -2.03 -3.84
N GLY A 325 -12.14 -1.74 -4.73
CA GLY A 325 -11.32 -2.74 -5.44
C GLY A 325 -11.97 -3.35 -6.68
N SER A 326 -13.28 -3.22 -6.88
CA SER A 326 -13.97 -3.72 -8.08
C SER A 326 -15.14 -2.83 -8.50
N ILE A 327 -15.56 -2.95 -9.77
CA ILE A 327 -16.73 -2.26 -10.31
C ILE A 327 -17.91 -3.24 -10.30
N GLU A 328 -18.70 -3.17 -9.23
CA GLU A 328 -19.85 -4.06 -8.99
C GLU A 328 -21.02 -3.27 -8.39
N VAL A 329 -22.25 -3.71 -8.67
CA VAL A 329 -23.45 -3.10 -8.09
C VAL A 329 -23.38 -3.17 -6.55
N GLY A 330 -23.69 -2.05 -5.91
CA GLY A 330 -23.63 -1.86 -4.47
C GLY A 330 -22.33 -1.29 -3.93
N LYS A 331 -21.21 -1.39 -4.66
CA LYS A 331 -19.93 -0.83 -4.28
C LYS A 331 -19.86 0.68 -4.53
N ARG A 332 -18.88 1.33 -3.93
CA ARG A 332 -18.61 2.75 -4.15
C ARG A 332 -18.23 3.02 -5.59
N ALA A 333 -18.74 4.10 -6.14
CA ALA A 333 -18.47 4.51 -7.52
C ALA A 333 -17.12 5.24 -7.61
N CYS A 334 -16.03 4.48 -7.41
CA CYS A 334 -14.65 4.95 -7.46
C CYS A 334 -13.93 4.27 -8.65
N PHE A 335 -13.62 5.04 -9.70
CA PHE A 335 -13.09 4.53 -10.96
C PHE A 335 -11.95 5.39 -11.47
N VAL A 336 -11.14 4.80 -12.33
CA VAL A 336 -10.14 5.49 -13.15
C VAL A 336 -10.44 5.20 -14.62
N GLU A 337 -10.49 6.22 -15.44
CA GLU A 337 -10.48 6.09 -16.90
C GLU A 337 -9.06 6.19 -17.41
N LEU A 338 -8.68 5.19 -18.18
CA LEU A 338 -7.37 5.08 -18.81
C LEU A 338 -7.50 5.10 -20.32
N ASN A 339 -6.54 5.71 -21.02
CA ASN A 339 -6.39 5.54 -22.46
C ASN A 339 -5.57 4.27 -22.77
N SER A 340 -5.37 3.98 -24.07
CA SER A 340 -4.60 2.81 -24.53
C SER A 340 -3.12 2.86 -24.16
N ALA A 341 -2.57 4.03 -23.84
CA ALA A 341 -1.20 4.21 -23.32
C ALA A 341 -1.11 4.04 -21.80
N LEU A 342 -2.21 3.70 -21.13
CA LEU A 342 -2.33 3.60 -19.67
C LEU A 342 -2.11 4.96 -18.97
N GLU A 343 -2.54 6.05 -19.57
CA GLU A 343 -2.53 7.38 -18.95
C GLU A 343 -3.89 7.68 -18.35
N VAL A 344 -3.92 8.25 -17.15
CA VAL A 344 -5.14 8.64 -16.44
C VAL A 344 -5.80 9.80 -17.18
N GLN A 345 -7.04 9.61 -17.60
CA GLN A 345 -7.85 10.61 -18.26
C GLN A 345 -8.83 11.27 -17.29
N GLN A 346 -9.42 10.48 -16.40
CA GLN A 346 -10.35 10.94 -15.38
C GLN A 346 -10.33 10.02 -14.16
N VAL A 347 -10.60 10.59 -13.01
CA VAL A 347 -10.79 9.87 -11.75
C VAL A 347 -12.15 10.21 -11.17
N TRP A 348 -12.89 9.21 -10.75
CA TRP A 348 -14.17 9.38 -10.05
C TRP A 348 -14.04 8.88 -8.62
N TYR A 349 -14.57 9.66 -7.71
CA TYR A 349 -14.69 9.33 -6.30
C TYR A 349 -16.13 9.53 -5.86
N ASP A 350 -16.77 8.45 -5.41
CA ASP A 350 -18.20 8.43 -5.07
C ASP A 350 -19.08 9.01 -6.20
N GLY A 351 -18.74 8.66 -7.45
CA GLY A 351 -19.46 9.09 -8.63
C GLY A 351 -19.22 10.53 -9.08
N LYS A 352 -18.36 11.27 -8.40
CA LYS A 352 -17.97 12.63 -8.77
C LYS A 352 -16.63 12.62 -9.49
N ALA A 353 -16.56 13.30 -10.63
CA ALA A 353 -15.29 13.52 -11.33
C ALA A 353 -14.37 14.43 -10.50
N LEU A 354 -13.12 14.04 -10.34
CA LEU A 354 -12.12 14.80 -9.58
C LEU A 354 -11.14 15.59 -10.44
N LEU A 355 -10.89 15.13 -11.68
CA LEU A 355 -10.04 15.84 -12.64
C LEU A 355 -10.94 16.66 -13.57
N ASN A 356 -10.57 17.91 -13.84
CA ASN A 356 -11.28 18.83 -14.73
C ASN A 356 -10.43 19.08 -15.97
#